data_8e75abe7e3c7da8d2ebca2012bb178ea
#
_entry.id   8e75abe7e3c7da8d2ebca2012bb178ea
#
_cell.length_a   1.000
_cell.length_b   1.000
_cell.length_c   1.000
_cell.angle_alpha   90.00
_cell.angle_beta   90.00
_cell.angle_gamma   90.00
#
_symmetry.space_group_name_H-M   'P 1'
#
loop_
_entity.id
_entity.type
_entity.pdbx_description
1 polymer ?
#
loop_
_entity_poly.entity_id
_entity_poly.type
_entity_poly.pdbx_seq_one_letter_code
_entity_poly.pdbx_strand_id
1 'polypeptide(L)'
;MVREDPSVNPWLIRIAVDRATGVIVGQVNFHAPPDDKGMVEIGYRVNPAHRGQGYATEIAHTMWSYAARHPDVRVLRANVRPDNEPSRRIIEGAGFVKVDEEIDPEDGLEYVYELTAAGYRARFPT
;
A
#
# COMPACT_ATOMS: atom_id res chain seq x y z
N MET A 1 -2.72 0.29 -14.58
CA MET A 1 -3.40 -0.81 -13.92
C MET A 1 -2.40 -1.82 -13.40
N VAL A 2 -2.63 -2.35 -12.22
CA VAL A 2 -1.70 -3.27 -11.56
C VAL A 2 -2.06 -4.72 -11.91
N ARG A 3 -1.04 -5.51 -12.17
CA ARG A 3 -1.19 -6.93 -12.48
C ARG A 3 -0.37 -7.75 -11.51
N GLU A 4 -0.92 -8.88 -11.04
CA GLU A 4 -0.23 -9.82 -10.18
C GLU A 4 0.25 -11.02 -10.97
N ASP A 5 1.37 -11.60 -10.52
CA ASP A 5 1.83 -12.89 -10.98
C ASP A 5 1.40 -13.94 -9.95
N PRO A 6 0.47 -14.86 -10.30
CA PRO A 6 -0.04 -15.82 -9.33
C PRO A 6 0.99 -16.87 -8.89
N SER A 7 2.10 -16.99 -9.60
CA SER A 7 3.17 -17.91 -9.21
C SER A 7 4.05 -17.36 -8.08
N VAL A 8 3.94 -16.06 -7.76
CA VAL A 8 4.75 -15.41 -6.74
C VAL A 8 4.01 -15.42 -5.41
N ASN A 9 4.77 -15.61 -4.32
CA ASN A 9 4.23 -15.48 -2.97
C ASN A 9 3.57 -14.10 -2.82
N PRO A 10 2.29 -14.02 -2.35
CA PRO A 10 1.56 -12.76 -2.29
C PRO A 10 2.21 -11.71 -1.39
N TRP A 11 3.09 -12.11 -0.48
CA TRP A 11 3.74 -11.19 0.45
C TRP A 11 5.12 -10.73 -0.01
N LEU A 12 5.49 -11.02 -1.27
CA LEU A 12 6.72 -10.53 -1.88
C LEU A 12 6.47 -9.24 -2.68
N ILE A 13 7.56 -8.66 -3.20
CA ILE A 13 7.49 -7.48 -4.05
C ILE A 13 6.69 -7.80 -5.32
N ARG A 14 5.83 -6.87 -5.71
CA ARG A 14 5.01 -6.97 -6.92
C ARG A 14 5.31 -5.79 -7.82
N ILE A 15 5.19 -6.03 -9.12
CA ILE A 15 5.43 -5.02 -10.15
C ILE A 15 4.09 -4.48 -10.63
N ALA A 16 3.97 -3.15 -10.69
CA ALA A 16 2.81 -2.49 -11.26
C ALA A 16 3.05 -2.25 -12.74
N VAL A 17 2.15 -2.72 -13.58
CA VAL A 17 2.26 -2.65 -15.03
C VAL A 17 1.05 -1.94 -15.61
N ASP A 18 1.29 -0.98 -16.52
CA ASP A 18 0.22 -0.39 -17.31
C ASP A 18 -0.29 -1.43 -18.31
N ARG A 19 -1.57 -1.75 -18.25
CA ARG A 19 -2.15 -2.80 -19.11
C ARG A 19 -2.13 -2.48 -20.59
N ALA A 20 -2.30 -1.21 -20.93
CA ALA A 20 -2.39 -0.81 -22.32
C ALA A 20 -1.03 -0.88 -23.01
N THR A 21 0.05 -0.56 -22.30
CA THR A 21 1.38 -0.44 -22.88
C THR A 21 2.34 -1.55 -22.48
N GLY A 22 2.05 -2.29 -21.40
CA GLY A 22 2.97 -3.28 -20.85
C GLY A 22 4.16 -2.66 -20.11
N VAL A 23 4.16 -1.36 -19.90
CA VAL A 23 5.27 -0.65 -19.26
C VAL A 23 5.19 -0.77 -17.75
N ILE A 24 6.33 -1.04 -17.10
CA ILE A 24 6.44 -1.07 -15.64
C ILE A 24 6.40 0.36 -15.13
N VAL A 25 5.40 0.70 -14.30
CA VAL A 25 5.19 2.06 -13.79
C VAL A 25 5.56 2.19 -12.31
N GLY A 26 5.72 1.09 -11.59
CA GLY A 26 6.09 1.13 -10.18
C GLY A 26 6.19 -0.24 -9.56
N GLN A 27 6.28 -0.25 -8.24
CA GLN A 27 6.31 -1.49 -7.49
C GLN A 27 5.59 -1.31 -6.15
N VAL A 28 5.17 -2.43 -5.58
CA VAL A 28 4.53 -2.49 -4.28
C VAL A 28 5.06 -3.72 -3.55
N ASN A 29 5.20 -3.61 -2.24
CA ASN A 29 5.62 -4.75 -1.44
C ASN A 29 4.91 -4.75 -0.10
N PHE A 30 4.70 -5.95 0.41
CA PHE A 30 4.37 -6.16 1.82
C PHE A 30 5.71 -6.35 2.54
N HIS A 31 5.89 -5.64 3.67
CA HIS A 31 7.15 -5.74 4.40
C HIS A 31 7.37 -7.13 5.01
N ALA A 32 6.26 -7.81 5.32
CA ALA A 32 6.27 -9.17 5.84
C ALA A 32 4.88 -9.78 5.64
N PRO A 33 4.73 -11.11 5.77
CA PRO A 33 3.41 -11.73 5.89
C PRO A 33 2.66 -11.16 7.10
N PRO A 34 1.32 -11.37 7.20
CA PRO A 34 0.57 -10.91 8.37
C PRO A 34 1.20 -11.43 9.65
N ASP A 35 1.32 -10.54 10.65
CA ASP A 35 1.85 -10.95 11.96
C ASP A 35 0.77 -11.70 12.76
N ASP A 36 1.08 -12.03 14.01
CA ASP A 36 0.17 -12.78 14.87
C ASP A 36 -1.12 -12.00 15.22
N LYS A 37 -1.13 -10.70 14.99
CA LYS A 37 -2.31 -9.84 15.17
C LYS A 37 -3.05 -9.58 13.86
N GLY A 38 -2.57 -10.14 12.75
CA GLY A 38 -3.16 -9.95 11.44
C GLY A 38 -2.83 -8.60 10.80
N MET A 39 -1.73 -7.96 11.21
CA MET A 39 -1.32 -6.68 10.63
C MET A 39 -0.35 -6.90 9.47
N VAL A 40 -0.60 -6.20 8.36
CA VAL A 40 0.34 -6.12 7.24
C VAL A 40 0.69 -4.67 6.98
N GLU A 41 1.94 -4.43 6.63
CA GLU A 41 2.43 -3.11 6.22
C GLU A 41 2.73 -3.13 4.73
N ILE A 42 2.21 -2.14 4.01
CA ILE A 42 2.33 -2.03 2.56
C ILE A 42 3.16 -0.81 2.20
N GLY A 43 4.21 -1.02 1.43
CA GLY A 43 4.96 0.05 0.79
C GLY A 43 4.73 0.04 -0.71
N TYR A 44 4.70 1.21 -1.35
CA TYR A 44 4.55 1.30 -2.79
C TYR A 44 5.37 2.46 -3.34
N ARG A 45 5.72 2.34 -4.63
CA ARG A 45 6.52 3.35 -5.31
C ARG A 45 6.11 3.42 -6.77
N VAL A 46 5.99 4.65 -7.29
CA VAL A 46 5.77 4.91 -8.71
C VAL A 46 7.08 5.42 -9.30
N ASN A 47 7.47 4.90 -10.47
CA ASN A 47 8.66 5.37 -11.16
C ASN A 47 8.53 6.86 -11.50
N PRO A 48 9.61 7.66 -11.36
CA PRO A 48 9.53 9.11 -11.56
C PRO A 48 8.90 9.54 -12.88
N ALA A 49 9.15 8.79 -13.96
CA ALA A 49 8.60 9.09 -15.28
C ALA A 49 7.08 8.94 -15.36
N HIS A 50 6.46 8.26 -14.39
CA HIS A 50 5.02 7.96 -14.39
C HIS A 50 4.27 8.61 -13.24
N ARG A 51 4.91 9.51 -12.51
CA ARG A 51 4.25 10.23 -11.41
C ARG A 51 3.24 11.24 -11.94
N GLY A 52 2.24 11.56 -11.11
CA GLY A 52 1.22 12.54 -11.48
C GLY A 52 0.14 12.01 -12.41
N GLN A 53 0.06 10.70 -12.64
CA GLN A 53 -0.88 10.06 -13.55
C GLN A 53 -1.91 9.16 -12.84
N GLY A 54 -1.96 9.22 -11.52
CA GLY A 54 -2.91 8.42 -10.74
C GLY A 54 -2.46 6.99 -10.41
N TYR A 55 -1.28 6.58 -10.87
CA TYR A 55 -0.80 5.22 -10.62
C TYR A 55 -0.61 4.91 -9.14
N ALA A 56 -0.11 5.87 -8.35
CA ALA A 56 0.10 5.64 -6.92
C ALA A 56 -1.20 5.29 -6.20
N THR A 57 -2.28 6.00 -6.50
CA THR A 57 -3.59 5.73 -5.94
C THR A 57 -4.10 4.35 -6.36
N GLU A 58 -3.98 4.03 -7.64
CA GLU A 58 -4.40 2.72 -8.16
C GLU A 58 -3.61 1.58 -7.54
N ILE A 59 -2.28 1.71 -7.47
CA ILE A 59 -1.40 0.69 -6.89
C ILE A 59 -1.76 0.47 -5.42
N ALA A 60 -1.85 1.56 -4.65
CA ALA A 60 -2.16 1.48 -3.22
C ALA A 60 -3.50 0.79 -2.98
N HIS A 61 -4.56 1.23 -3.66
CA HIS A 61 -5.89 0.66 -3.47
C HIS A 61 -5.99 -0.78 -3.96
N THR A 62 -5.30 -1.15 -5.02
CA THR A 62 -5.27 -2.53 -5.48
C THR A 62 -4.71 -3.45 -4.40
N MET A 63 -3.62 -3.05 -3.77
CA MET A 63 -2.98 -3.88 -2.76
C MET A 63 -3.70 -3.84 -1.42
N TRP A 64 -4.24 -2.69 -1.03
CA TRP A 64 -5.07 -2.62 0.18
C TRP A 64 -6.33 -3.47 0.02
N SER A 65 -6.96 -3.43 -1.14
CA SER A 65 -8.13 -4.26 -1.44
C SER A 65 -7.79 -5.74 -1.36
N TYR A 66 -6.69 -6.14 -1.97
CA TYR A 66 -6.21 -7.53 -1.90
C TYR A 66 -5.99 -7.96 -0.45
N ALA A 67 -5.23 -7.16 0.30
CA ALA A 67 -4.90 -7.49 1.69
C ALA A 67 -6.14 -7.49 2.57
N ALA A 68 -7.02 -6.50 2.43
CA ALA A 68 -8.21 -6.39 3.27
C ALA A 68 -9.18 -7.56 3.08
N ARG A 69 -9.10 -8.25 1.95
CA ARG A 69 -9.95 -9.41 1.66
C ARG A 69 -9.28 -10.75 1.94
N HIS A 70 -8.01 -10.73 2.36
CA HIS A 70 -7.31 -11.93 2.78
C HIS A 70 -7.75 -12.34 4.19
N PRO A 71 -8.06 -13.64 4.43
CA PRO A 71 -8.61 -14.05 5.73
C PRO A 71 -7.69 -13.86 6.92
N ASP A 72 -6.38 -13.80 6.70
CA ASP A 72 -5.39 -13.63 7.78
C ASP A 72 -5.12 -12.17 8.11
N VAL A 73 -5.68 -11.22 7.38
CA VAL A 73 -5.41 -9.79 7.55
C VAL A 73 -6.55 -9.12 8.28
N ARG A 74 -6.21 -8.42 9.37
CA ARG A 74 -7.15 -7.66 10.19
C ARG A 74 -6.88 -6.17 10.18
N VAL A 75 -5.61 -5.78 10.01
CA VAL A 75 -5.17 -4.37 10.05
C VAL A 75 -4.23 -4.10 8.90
N LEU A 76 -4.47 -2.98 8.22
CA LEU A 76 -3.58 -2.45 7.20
C LEU A 76 -2.76 -1.33 7.80
N ARG A 77 -1.46 -1.33 7.56
CA ARG A 77 -0.55 -0.28 8.01
C ARG A 77 0.17 0.34 6.84
N ALA A 78 0.38 1.65 6.90
CA ALA A 78 1.18 2.39 5.93
C ALA A 78 2.08 3.37 6.69
N ASN A 79 3.38 3.30 6.44
CA ASN A 79 4.34 4.24 6.99
C ASN A 79 4.73 5.24 5.90
N VAL A 80 4.82 6.51 6.25
CA VAL A 80 5.10 7.57 5.29
C VAL A 80 5.86 8.70 5.97
N ARG A 81 6.81 9.30 5.24
CA ARG A 81 7.52 10.49 5.72
C ARG A 81 6.55 11.67 5.79
N PRO A 82 6.69 12.53 6.83
CA PRO A 82 5.81 13.69 6.97
C PRO A 82 5.80 14.63 5.76
N ASP A 83 6.93 14.73 5.05
CA ASP A 83 7.07 15.59 3.89
C ASP A 83 6.59 14.97 2.57
N ASN A 84 6.20 13.69 2.59
CA ASN A 84 5.64 13.04 1.42
C ASN A 84 4.13 13.30 1.36
N GLU A 85 3.77 14.52 1.03
CA GLU A 85 2.38 14.97 1.01
C GLU A 85 1.48 14.19 0.04
N PRO A 86 1.92 13.88 -1.20
CA PRO A 86 1.07 13.09 -2.11
C PRO A 86 0.69 11.74 -1.54
N SER A 87 1.64 11.04 -0.90
CA SER A 87 1.37 9.73 -0.30
C SER A 87 0.44 9.86 0.91
N ARG A 88 0.66 10.87 1.74
CA ARG A 88 -0.20 11.13 2.89
C ARG A 88 -1.63 11.39 2.47
N ARG A 89 -1.85 12.13 1.39
CA ARG A 89 -3.20 12.40 0.87
C ARG A 89 -3.91 11.11 0.45
N ILE A 90 -3.20 10.19 -0.19
CA ILE A 90 -3.77 8.90 -0.59
C ILE A 90 -4.17 8.09 0.65
N ILE A 91 -3.27 8.01 1.62
CA ILE A 91 -3.46 7.25 2.85
C ILE A 91 -4.62 7.82 3.68
N GLU A 92 -4.60 9.13 3.91
CA GLU A 92 -5.64 9.81 4.69
C GLU A 92 -6.98 9.78 3.97
N GLY A 93 -6.96 9.95 2.64
CA GLY A 93 -8.17 9.89 1.83
C GLY A 93 -8.83 8.51 1.84
N ALA A 94 -8.06 7.46 2.03
CA ALA A 94 -8.58 6.10 2.14
C ALA A 94 -9.21 5.81 3.52
N GLY A 95 -9.00 6.69 4.50
CA GLY A 95 -9.57 6.54 5.84
C GLY A 95 -8.60 6.06 6.89
N PHE A 96 -7.32 5.91 6.55
CA PHE A 96 -6.29 5.57 7.54
C PHE A 96 -6.12 6.69 8.55
N VAL A 97 -5.81 6.31 9.78
CA VAL A 97 -5.62 7.23 10.90
C VAL A 97 -4.18 7.12 11.38
N LYS A 98 -3.55 8.26 11.63
CA LYS A 98 -2.21 8.27 12.23
C LYS A 98 -2.30 7.75 13.66
N VAL A 99 -1.51 6.72 13.96
CA VAL A 99 -1.52 6.05 15.27
C VAL A 99 -0.19 6.16 16.00
N ASP A 100 0.92 6.46 15.30
CA ASP A 100 2.24 6.50 15.90
C ASP A 100 3.23 7.25 15.01
N GLU A 101 4.45 7.40 15.53
CA GLU A 101 5.60 7.91 14.79
C GLU A 101 6.78 6.97 15.07
N GLU A 102 7.57 6.71 14.03
CA GLU A 102 8.74 5.83 14.13
C GLU A 102 9.94 6.51 13.49
N ILE A 103 11.14 6.14 13.93
CA ILE A 103 12.37 6.59 13.28
C ILE A 103 12.92 5.41 12.48
N ASP A 104 12.91 5.57 11.15
CA ASP A 104 13.51 4.60 10.25
C ASP A 104 15.01 4.90 10.13
N PRO A 105 15.89 3.88 10.19
CA PRO A 105 17.34 4.10 10.09
C PRO A 105 17.79 4.78 8.80
N GLU A 106 17.05 4.62 7.70
CA GLU A 106 17.40 5.21 6.41
C GLU A 106 16.59 6.47 6.12
N ASP A 107 15.26 6.42 6.36
CA ASP A 107 14.34 7.48 5.95
C ASP A 107 14.09 8.54 7.02
N GLY A 108 14.51 8.31 8.26
CA GLY A 108 14.27 9.22 9.38
C GLY A 108 12.85 9.09 9.91
N LEU A 109 12.24 10.21 10.32
CA LEU A 109 10.90 10.19 10.90
C LEU A 109 9.86 9.73 9.90
N GLU A 110 9.02 8.80 10.34
CA GLU A 110 7.85 8.34 9.59
C GLU A 110 6.60 8.41 10.46
N TYR A 111 5.48 8.81 9.84
CA TYR A 111 4.16 8.68 10.45
C TYR A 111 3.63 7.28 10.18
N VAL A 112 3.05 6.66 11.21
CA VAL A 112 2.44 5.34 11.10
C VAL A 112 0.93 5.50 11.03
N TYR A 113 0.33 4.99 9.96
CA TYR A 113 -1.12 5.03 9.74
C TYR A 113 -1.68 3.63 9.74
N GLU A 114 -2.88 3.48 10.27
CA GLU A 114 -3.58 2.19 10.28
C GLU A 114 -5.05 2.35 9.92
N LEU A 115 -5.58 1.29 9.32
CA LEU A 115 -7.01 1.13 9.05
C LEU A 115 -7.32 -0.36 9.17
N THR A 116 -8.43 -0.70 9.84
CA THR A 116 -8.83 -2.10 9.91
C THR A 116 -9.23 -2.61 8.53
N ALA A 117 -9.00 -3.90 8.29
CA ALA A 117 -9.43 -4.52 7.03
C ALA A 117 -10.95 -4.40 6.85
N ALA A 118 -11.71 -4.59 7.94
CA ALA A 118 -13.17 -4.41 7.90
C ALA A 118 -13.55 -2.98 7.55
N GLY A 119 -12.85 -1.99 8.10
CA GLY A 119 -13.07 -0.58 7.79
C GLY A 119 -12.80 -0.27 6.32
N TYR A 120 -11.74 -0.85 5.78
CA TYR A 120 -11.43 -0.68 4.36
C TYR A 120 -12.52 -1.28 3.47
N ARG A 121 -12.95 -2.51 3.76
CA ARG A 121 -14.02 -3.17 2.99
C ARG A 121 -15.33 -2.41 3.04
N ALA A 122 -15.63 -1.78 4.18
CA ALA A 122 -16.86 -0.98 4.33
C ALA A 122 -16.82 0.29 3.47
N ARG A 123 -15.66 0.93 3.38
CA ARG A 123 -15.49 2.15 2.57
C ARG A 123 -15.38 1.86 1.08
N PHE A 124 -14.79 0.74 0.71
CA PHE A 124 -14.50 0.38 -0.68
C PHE A 124 -15.02 -1.03 -0.97
N PRO A 125 -16.33 -1.22 -1.00
CA PRO A 125 -16.92 -2.50 -1.36
C PRO A 125 -16.60 -2.85 -2.81
N THR A 126 -16.48 -4.14 -3.11
CA THR A 126 -16.27 -4.59 -4.50
C THR A 126 -17.56 -4.56 -5.30
#